data_6a801a492403eec7f73800fc1f68c50c
#
_entry.id   6a801a492403eec7f73800fc1f68c50c
#
_cell.length_a   1.000
_cell.length_b   1.000
_cell.length_c   1.000
_cell.angle_alpha   90.00
_cell.angle_beta   90.00
_cell.angle_gamma   90.00
#
_symmetry.space_group_name_H-M   'P 1'
#
loop_
_entity.id
_entity.type
_entity.pdbx_description
1 polymer ?
#
loop_
_entity_poly.entity_id
_entity_poly.type
_entity_poly.pdbx_seq_one_letter_code
_entity_poly.pdbx_strand_id
1 'polypeptide(L)'
;MTQPKTLLNRGTALAASALLLAGIALPQSALAGSATTTLGVSLTINAGCNVSTTSVAFPAQSVLASGVNQTGTVVVTCTNTTPYDVQLDQGAGSGATVTNRLMTGPSSATVAYGLYQDSAHTTNWGKTNGTDTVAGTGNGSGQTLNVYGHIAAQTTPAPGSYADTVNVTVTF
;
A
#
# COMPACT_ATOMS: atom_id res chain seq x y z
N MET A 1 56.62 19.93 -37.99
CA MET A 1 57.88 19.47 -38.57
C MET A 1 57.56 18.08 -39.15
N THR A 2 57.57 17.68 -40.35
CA THR A 2 58.14 18.11 -41.62
C THR A 2 57.43 17.31 -42.70
N GLN A 3 56.85 17.96 -43.70
CA GLN A 3 56.70 17.35 -45.03
C GLN A 3 58.09 17.27 -45.66
N PRO A 4 58.37 16.42 -46.63
CA PRO A 4 58.11 16.81 -48.04
C PRO A 4 57.93 15.62 -49.02
N LYS A 5 57.34 15.82 -50.05
CA LYS A 5 57.68 16.22 -51.43
C LYS A 5 57.28 15.18 -52.48
N THR A 6 56.42 15.63 -53.33
CA THR A 6 56.20 15.41 -54.76
C THR A 6 57.34 14.67 -55.53
N LEU A 7 56.97 13.80 -56.45
CA LEU A 7 57.62 13.66 -57.75
C LEU A 7 56.60 13.27 -58.83
N LEU A 8 56.50 14.16 -59.78
CA LEU A 8 55.85 14.10 -61.08
C LEU A 8 56.65 13.16 -62.00
N ASN A 9 56.02 12.29 -62.73
CA ASN A 9 56.62 11.88 -64.01
C ASN A 9 55.54 11.70 -65.10
N ARG A 10 55.86 12.24 -66.25
CA ARG A 10 55.11 12.36 -67.51
C ARG A 10 55.33 11.20 -68.42
N GLY A 11 54.35 10.96 -69.27
CA GLY A 11 54.51 10.36 -70.59
C GLY A 11 53.75 9.06 -70.75
N THR A 12 52.95 8.85 -71.60
CA THR A 12 52.78 9.00 -73.01
C THR A 12 51.44 8.40 -73.44
N ALA A 13 50.75 9.06 -74.32
CA ALA A 13 49.49 8.63 -74.92
C ALA A 13 49.69 7.44 -75.85
N LEU A 14 48.73 6.52 -75.83
CA LEU A 14 48.42 5.69 -77.02
C LEU A 14 46.92 5.35 -76.98
N ALA A 15 46.28 5.78 -78.04
CA ALA A 15 44.89 5.50 -78.36
C ALA A 15 44.69 4.03 -78.75
N ALA A 16 43.62 3.42 -78.32
CA ALA A 16 42.91 2.39 -79.10
C ALA A 16 41.64 1.89 -78.43
N SER A 17 40.55 2.00 -79.16
CA SER A 17 39.42 1.09 -79.30
C SER A 17 38.40 1.02 -78.18
N ALA A 18 37.29 1.69 -78.44
CA ALA A 18 36.00 1.46 -77.76
C ALA A 18 35.50 0.03 -78.00
N LEU A 19 35.32 -0.73 -76.92
CA LEU A 19 34.39 -1.85 -76.87
C LEU A 19 33.30 -1.47 -75.89
N LEU A 20 32.10 -1.22 -76.42
CA LEU A 20 30.88 -1.12 -75.60
C LEU A 20 30.56 -2.53 -75.08
N LEU A 21 30.95 -2.82 -73.88
CA LEU A 21 30.34 -3.91 -73.10
C LEU A 21 29.12 -3.32 -72.38
N ALA A 22 27.92 -3.65 -72.90
CA ALA A 22 26.69 -3.45 -72.22
C ALA A 22 26.70 -4.30 -70.93
N GLY A 23 27.07 -3.71 -69.81
CA GLY A 23 26.99 -4.33 -68.48
C GLY A 23 25.54 -4.51 -68.14
N ILE A 24 25.09 -5.76 -68.18
CA ILE A 24 23.79 -6.15 -67.57
C ILE A 24 23.94 -5.94 -66.07
N ALA A 25 23.38 -4.85 -65.53
CA ALA A 25 23.26 -4.66 -64.09
C ALA A 25 22.24 -5.67 -63.57
N LEU A 26 22.70 -6.76 -63.05
CA LEU A 26 21.87 -7.69 -62.29
C LEU A 26 21.38 -6.95 -61.01
N PRO A 27 20.08 -6.98 -60.72
CA PRO A 27 19.62 -6.41 -59.48
C PRO A 27 20.22 -7.23 -58.32
N GLN A 28 21.10 -6.59 -57.56
CA GLN A 28 21.54 -7.17 -56.27
C GLN A 28 20.36 -7.15 -55.32
N SER A 29 19.80 -8.32 -55.05
CA SER A 29 18.82 -8.49 -54.02
C SER A 29 19.50 -8.13 -52.68
N ALA A 30 19.16 -6.95 -52.16
CA ALA A 30 19.55 -6.59 -50.81
C ALA A 30 18.94 -7.63 -49.84
N LEU A 31 19.75 -8.53 -49.31
CA LEU A 31 19.35 -9.42 -48.22
C LEU A 31 19.08 -8.52 -47.00
N ALA A 32 17.81 -8.38 -46.66
CA ALA A 32 17.44 -7.74 -45.43
C ALA A 32 17.94 -8.58 -44.25
N GLY A 33 19.04 -8.15 -43.66
CA GLY A 33 19.55 -8.76 -42.42
C GLY A 33 18.68 -8.28 -41.22
N SER A 34 18.31 -9.21 -40.36
CA SER A 34 17.71 -8.87 -39.05
C SER A 34 18.75 -9.11 -37.94
N ALA A 35 18.86 -8.13 -37.03
CA ALA A 35 19.64 -8.29 -35.82
C ALA A 35 18.67 -8.35 -34.63
N THR A 36 18.83 -9.34 -33.76
CA THR A 36 18.01 -9.51 -32.56
C THR A 36 18.90 -9.50 -31.31
N THR A 37 18.39 -8.91 -30.26
CA THR A 37 18.99 -8.98 -28.92
C THR A 37 17.89 -9.17 -27.88
N THR A 38 18.26 -9.55 -26.66
CA THR A 38 17.31 -9.72 -25.56
C THR A 38 17.40 -8.52 -24.61
N LEU A 39 16.23 -8.00 -24.21
CA LEU A 39 16.09 -7.03 -23.14
C LEU A 39 15.59 -7.76 -21.88
N GLY A 40 16.40 -7.78 -20.82
CA GLY A 40 15.98 -8.31 -19.52
C GLY A 40 15.06 -7.30 -18.84
N VAL A 41 13.89 -7.77 -18.37
CA VAL A 41 12.96 -6.98 -17.54
C VAL A 41 12.74 -7.76 -16.25
N SER A 42 12.92 -7.09 -15.11
CA SER A 42 12.76 -7.69 -13.77
C SER A 42 12.02 -6.74 -12.83
N LEU A 43 11.25 -7.31 -11.90
CA LEU A 43 10.56 -6.62 -10.80
C LEU A 43 10.65 -7.50 -9.56
N THR A 44 10.91 -6.90 -8.41
CA THR A 44 10.82 -7.57 -7.11
C THR A 44 9.62 -6.99 -6.35
N ILE A 45 8.75 -7.86 -5.86
CA ILE A 45 7.62 -7.49 -5.00
C ILE A 45 7.95 -7.98 -3.60
N ASN A 46 8.04 -7.05 -2.66
CA ASN A 46 8.25 -7.36 -1.24
C ASN A 46 6.90 -7.44 -0.51
N ALA A 47 6.88 -8.17 0.61
CA ALA A 47 5.74 -8.15 1.52
C ALA A 47 5.49 -6.71 2.01
N GLY A 48 4.22 -6.32 2.09
CA GLY A 48 3.83 -4.99 2.52
C GLY A 48 2.33 -4.93 2.80
N CYS A 49 1.94 -4.08 3.76
CA CYS A 49 0.55 -3.83 4.13
C CYS A 49 0.25 -2.34 4.23
N ASN A 50 -0.96 -1.96 3.80
CA ASN A 50 -1.56 -0.66 4.06
C ASN A 50 -2.80 -0.85 4.93
N VAL A 51 -3.10 0.14 5.78
CA VAL A 51 -4.29 0.16 6.63
C VAL A 51 -5.01 1.49 6.51
N SER A 52 -6.34 1.44 6.48
CA SER A 52 -7.22 2.60 6.60
C SER A 52 -8.38 2.28 7.50
N THR A 53 -9.03 3.30 8.09
CA THR A 53 -10.09 3.10 9.05
C THR A 53 -11.27 4.04 8.78
N THR A 54 -12.47 3.62 9.22
CA THR A 54 -13.58 4.52 9.48
C THR A 54 -13.80 4.59 10.97
N SER A 55 -14.20 5.77 11.48
CA SER A 55 -14.39 5.99 12.91
C SER A 55 -15.59 5.22 13.47
N VAL A 56 -15.50 4.83 14.73
CA VAL A 56 -16.64 4.40 15.55
C VAL A 56 -17.25 5.64 16.17
N ALA A 57 -18.22 6.26 15.47
CA ALA A 57 -18.85 7.51 15.87
C ALA A 57 -20.20 7.22 16.53
N PHE A 58 -20.22 7.12 17.85
CA PHE A 58 -21.46 6.88 18.61
C PHE A 58 -22.45 8.05 18.41
N PRO A 59 -23.76 7.76 18.28
CA PRO A 59 -24.78 8.79 18.16
C PRO A 59 -24.89 9.63 19.47
N ALA A 60 -25.32 10.87 19.34
CA ALA A 60 -25.52 11.73 20.50
C ALA A 60 -26.51 11.11 21.51
N GLN A 61 -26.16 11.18 22.78
CA GLN A 61 -26.97 10.65 23.89
C GLN A 61 -27.26 11.76 24.90
N SER A 62 -28.46 11.74 25.45
CA SER A 62 -28.82 12.61 26.60
C SER A 62 -28.46 11.93 27.92
N VAL A 63 -28.60 10.60 27.97
CA VAL A 63 -28.30 9.78 29.15
C VAL A 63 -27.73 8.44 28.71
N LEU A 64 -26.84 7.87 29.51
CA LEU A 64 -26.20 6.55 29.24
C LEU A 64 -26.87 5.46 30.14
N ALA A 65 -28.21 5.48 30.20
CA ALA A 65 -28.98 4.52 31.01
C ALA A 65 -29.08 3.12 30.34
N SER A 66 -28.76 3.02 29.04
CA SER A 66 -28.71 1.76 28.27
C SER A 66 -27.45 1.69 27.43
N GLY A 67 -27.12 0.49 26.97
CA GLY A 67 -25.98 0.29 26.06
C GLY A 67 -26.16 1.02 24.72
N VAL A 68 -25.08 1.58 24.19
CA VAL A 68 -25.03 2.24 22.89
C VAL A 68 -24.02 1.52 22.03
N ASN A 69 -24.44 1.10 20.81
CA ASN A 69 -23.61 0.37 19.88
C ASN A 69 -23.32 1.21 18.64
N GLN A 70 -22.12 1.04 18.09
CA GLN A 70 -21.73 1.64 16.83
C GLN A 70 -20.65 0.79 16.15
N THR A 71 -20.62 0.76 14.83
CA THR A 71 -19.64 0.03 14.08
C THR A 71 -18.76 0.96 13.25
N GLY A 72 -17.46 0.76 13.32
CA GLY A 72 -16.48 1.31 12.39
C GLY A 72 -15.83 0.18 11.61
N THR A 73 -14.82 0.50 10.78
CA THR A 73 -14.09 -0.51 10.01
C THR A 73 -12.59 -0.25 10.02
N VAL A 74 -11.84 -1.33 9.93
CA VAL A 74 -10.42 -1.34 9.53
C VAL A 74 -10.33 -2.05 8.19
N VAL A 75 -9.73 -1.41 7.18
CA VAL A 75 -9.46 -2.02 5.89
C VAL A 75 -7.96 -2.27 5.78
N VAL A 76 -7.59 -3.53 5.64
CA VAL A 76 -6.19 -3.98 5.49
C VAL A 76 -5.98 -4.42 4.05
N THR A 77 -4.94 -3.89 3.41
CA THR A 77 -4.54 -4.30 2.05
C THR A 77 -3.10 -4.77 2.11
N CYS A 78 -2.88 -6.06 2.09
CA CYS A 78 -1.54 -6.66 2.11
C CYS A 78 -1.24 -7.38 0.80
N THR A 79 0.05 -7.47 0.46
CA THR A 79 0.55 -8.32 -0.62
C THR A 79 -0.02 -9.72 -0.47
N ASN A 80 -0.37 -10.35 -1.60
CA ASN A 80 -0.95 -11.70 -1.60
C ASN A 80 -0.07 -12.69 -0.81
N THR A 81 -0.72 -13.58 -0.06
CA THR A 81 -0.10 -14.58 0.85
C THR A 81 0.67 -14.02 2.06
N THR A 82 0.72 -12.71 2.26
CA THR A 82 1.35 -12.11 3.45
C THR A 82 0.45 -12.31 4.67
N PRO A 83 0.89 -13.04 5.72
CA PRO A 83 0.15 -13.10 6.96
C PRO A 83 0.20 -11.75 7.66
N TYR A 84 -0.89 -11.38 8.31
CA TYR A 84 -0.96 -10.14 9.10
C TYR A 84 -1.77 -10.33 10.37
N ASP A 85 -1.56 -9.42 11.33
CA ASP A 85 -2.29 -9.35 12.58
C ASP A 85 -2.63 -7.88 12.89
N VAL A 86 -3.90 -7.61 13.20
CA VAL A 86 -4.42 -6.26 13.44
C VAL A 86 -4.65 -6.04 14.92
N GLN A 87 -4.03 -5.00 15.45
CA GLN A 87 -4.03 -4.62 16.86
C GLN A 87 -4.73 -3.28 17.05
N LEU A 88 -5.50 -3.15 18.13
CA LEU A 88 -6.08 -1.90 18.60
C LEU A 88 -5.57 -1.62 20.02
N ASP A 89 -4.90 -0.48 20.23
CA ASP A 89 -4.39 -0.12 21.53
C ASP A 89 -5.51 0.32 22.52
N GLN A 90 -5.13 0.72 23.71
CA GLN A 90 -6.04 1.16 24.76
C GLN A 90 -6.63 2.57 24.56
N GLY A 91 -6.17 3.32 23.54
CA GLY A 91 -6.50 4.72 23.34
C GLY A 91 -5.67 5.67 24.22
N ALA A 92 -6.00 6.94 24.16
CA ALA A 92 -5.30 8.04 24.81
C ALA A 92 -5.85 8.39 26.22
N GLY A 93 -7.00 7.81 26.61
CA GLY A 93 -7.62 8.08 27.90
C GLY A 93 -6.73 7.68 29.08
N SER A 94 -6.57 8.56 30.06
CA SER A 94 -5.73 8.29 31.24
C SER A 94 -6.31 7.12 32.06
N GLY A 95 -5.50 6.07 32.29
CA GLY A 95 -5.93 4.87 33.01
C GLY A 95 -6.72 3.87 32.14
N ALA A 96 -6.87 4.12 30.83
CA ALA A 96 -7.51 3.19 29.93
C ALA A 96 -6.72 1.87 29.78
N THR A 97 -7.46 0.81 29.52
CA THR A 97 -6.93 -0.52 29.15
C THR A 97 -7.61 -0.97 27.85
N VAL A 98 -7.09 -2.00 27.18
CA VAL A 98 -7.73 -2.54 25.97
C VAL A 98 -9.12 -3.09 26.22
N THR A 99 -9.44 -3.49 27.44
CA THR A 99 -10.78 -3.98 27.83
C THR A 99 -11.69 -2.92 28.43
N ASN A 100 -11.15 -1.74 28.76
CA ASN A 100 -11.89 -0.61 29.30
C ASN A 100 -11.26 0.70 28.82
N ARG A 101 -11.60 1.08 27.59
CA ARG A 101 -11.14 2.32 26.98
C ARG A 101 -11.93 3.50 27.52
N LEU A 102 -11.33 4.69 27.47
CA LEU A 102 -11.93 5.90 28.05
C LEU A 102 -11.89 7.04 27.02
N MET A 103 -13.05 7.47 26.55
CA MET A 103 -13.16 8.77 25.89
C MET A 103 -13.06 9.87 26.95
N THR A 104 -12.34 10.94 26.65
CA THR A 104 -12.15 12.09 27.53
C THR A 104 -12.97 13.28 27.02
N GLY A 105 -13.64 13.96 27.91
CA GLY A 105 -14.47 15.11 27.66
C GLY A 105 -14.15 16.31 28.56
N PRO A 106 -15.10 17.23 28.73
CA PRO A 106 -14.92 18.46 29.57
C PRO A 106 -14.45 18.11 30.97
N SER A 107 -13.56 18.96 31.52
CA SER A 107 -13.02 18.83 32.89
C SER A 107 -12.45 17.45 33.21
N SER A 108 -11.88 16.78 32.20
CA SER A 108 -11.35 15.39 32.31
C SER A 108 -12.39 14.34 32.68
N ALA A 109 -13.69 14.64 32.51
CA ALA A 109 -14.74 13.63 32.65
C ALA A 109 -14.54 12.53 31.56
N THR A 110 -14.91 11.29 31.90
CA THR A 110 -14.68 10.16 31.01
C THR A 110 -15.97 9.39 30.73
N VAL A 111 -16.01 8.75 29.57
CA VAL A 111 -17.00 7.73 29.19
C VAL A 111 -16.23 6.44 28.85
N ALA A 112 -16.55 5.38 29.58
CA ALA A 112 -15.97 4.06 29.33
C ALA A 112 -16.62 3.41 28.10
N TYR A 113 -15.82 2.72 27.27
CA TYR A 113 -16.29 1.98 26.10
C TYR A 113 -15.39 0.79 25.79
N GLY A 114 -15.91 -0.15 25.01
CA GLY A 114 -15.17 -1.30 24.49
C GLY A 114 -15.15 -1.32 22.97
N LEU A 115 -14.13 -1.97 22.41
CA LEU A 115 -14.05 -2.31 20.99
C LEU A 115 -13.93 -3.84 20.88
N TYR A 116 -14.72 -4.42 19.99
CA TYR A 116 -14.90 -5.86 19.90
C TYR A 116 -14.75 -6.35 18.45
N GLN A 117 -14.41 -7.63 18.31
CA GLN A 117 -14.28 -8.30 17.01
C GLN A 117 -15.63 -8.83 16.51
N ASP A 118 -16.64 -8.92 17.38
CA ASP A 118 -17.95 -9.49 17.10
C ASP A 118 -19.09 -8.56 17.53
N SER A 119 -20.23 -8.68 16.84
CA SER A 119 -21.43 -7.86 17.10
C SER A 119 -22.13 -8.18 18.42
N ALA A 120 -21.82 -9.30 19.06
CA ALA A 120 -22.32 -9.67 20.39
C ALA A 120 -21.50 -9.02 21.51
N HIS A 121 -20.40 -8.35 21.18
CA HIS A 121 -19.47 -7.69 22.10
C HIS A 121 -18.89 -8.64 23.16
N THR A 122 -18.55 -9.86 22.73
CA THR A 122 -18.00 -10.91 23.60
C THR A 122 -16.49 -11.05 23.48
N THR A 123 -15.93 -10.81 22.28
CA THR A 123 -14.51 -10.95 21.99
C THR A 123 -13.88 -9.55 21.90
N ASN A 124 -13.16 -9.16 22.94
CA ASN A 124 -12.45 -7.87 22.95
C ASN A 124 -11.41 -7.80 21.84
N TRP A 125 -11.24 -6.62 21.22
CA TRP A 125 -10.17 -6.37 20.28
C TRP A 125 -9.07 -5.55 20.95
N GLY A 126 -7.95 -6.20 21.23
CA GLY A 126 -6.81 -5.61 21.93
C GLY A 126 -5.55 -5.58 21.09
N LYS A 127 -4.39 -5.68 21.76
CA LYS A 127 -3.07 -5.54 21.14
C LYS A 127 -2.10 -6.69 21.40
N THR A 128 -2.56 -7.77 22.04
CA THR A 128 -1.73 -8.95 22.34
C THR A 128 -1.84 -9.92 21.18
N ASN A 129 -0.79 -9.93 20.35
CA ASN A 129 -0.74 -10.75 19.13
C ASN A 129 -1.10 -12.21 19.41
N GLY A 130 -2.01 -12.77 18.59
CA GLY A 130 -2.50 -14.13 18.70
C GLY A 130 -3.42 -14.40 19.88
N THR A 131 -3.79 -13.37 20.68
CA THR A 131 -4.67 -13.53 21.85
C THR A 131 -5.97 -12.74 21.70
N ASP A 132 -5.88 -11.42 21.51
CA ASP A 132 -7.03 -10.52 21.41
C ASP A 132 -7.00 -9.64 20.14
N THR A 133 -6.21 -10.02 19.16
CA THR A 133 -6.02 -9.38 17.87
C THR A 133 -6.74 -10.15 16.75
N VAL A 134 -6.88 -9.53 15.57
CA VAL A 134 -7.50 -10.18 14.40
C VAL A 134 -6.43 -10.52 13.38
N ALA A 135 -6.18 -11.81 13.21
CA ALA A 135 -5.24 -12.33 12.23
C ALA A 135 -5.89 -12.54 10.86
N GLY A 136 -5.10 -12.42 9.80
CA GLY A 136 -5.52 -12.69 8.44
C GLY A 136 -4.37 -12.97 7.49
N THR A 137 -4.70 -13.17 6.22
CA THR A 137 -3.71 -13.36 5.14
C THR A 137 -4.07 -12.44 3.98
N GLY A 138 -3.12 -11.66 3.52
CA GLY A 138 -3.27 -10.76 2.38
C GLY A 138 -3.68 -11.49 1.11
N ASN A 139 -4.53 -10.84 0.31
CA ASN A 139 -5.02 -11.34 -0.98
C ASN A 139 -4.77 -10.35 -2.13
N GLY A 140 -3.96 -9.30 -1.89
CA GLY A 140 -3.69 -8.24 -2.84
C GLY A 140 -4.80 -7.18 -2.94
N SER A 141 -5.90 -7.32 -2.19
CA SER A 141 -7.05 -6.41 -2.20
C SER A 141 -7.41 -5.95 -0.78
N GLY A 142 -8.22 -4.90 -0.66
CA GLY A 142 -8.71 -4.43 0.63
C GLY A 142 -9.62 -5.45 1.31
N GLN A 143 -9.27 -5.87 2.51
CA GLN A 143 -10.02 -6.76 3.38
C GLN A 143 -10.61 -5.95 4.52
N THR A 144 -11.94 -5.90 4.61
CA THR A 144 -12.65 -5.09 5.62
C THR A 144 -12.90 -5.91 6.87
N LEU A 145 -12.46 -5.38 8.00
CA LEU A 145 -12.71 -5.90 9.34
C LEU A 145 -13.62 -4.93 10.07
N ASN A 146 -14.74 -5.40 10.61
CA ASN A 146 -15.65 -4.57 11.40
C ASN A 146 -15.12 -4.39 12.82
N VAL A 147 -15.18 -3.15 13.31
CA VAL A 147 -14.88 -2.79 14.70
C VAL A 147 -16.19 -2.49 15.38
N TYR A 148 -16.61 -3.34 16.31
CA TYR A 148 -17.87 -3.17 17.04
C TYR A 148 -17.61 -2.41 18.34
N GLY A 149 -18.03 -1.15 18.37
CA GLY A 149 -17.95 -0.30 19.55
C GLY A 149 -19.18 -0.45 20.43
N HIS A 150 -18.96 -0.51 21.74
CA HIS A 150 -20.02 -0.59 22.75
C HIS A 150 -19.72 0.33 23.93
N ILE A 151 -20.68 1.17 24.27
CA ILE A 151 -20.74 1.89 25.54
C ILE A 151 -21.76 1.16 26.41
N ALA A 152 -21.35 0.57 27.52
CA ALA A 152 -22.27 -0.03 28.47
C ALA A 152 -23.08 1.05 29.25
N ALA A 153 -24.24 0.68 29.78
CA ALA A 153 -24.97 1.54 30.68
C ALA A 153 -24.08 2.00 31.85
N GLN A 154 -23.99 3.30 32.06
CA GLN A 154 -23.13 3.91 33.07
C GLN A 154 -23.67 5.26 33.52
N THR A 155 -23.12 5.80 34.60
CA THR A 155 -23.44 7.16 35.05
C THR A 155 -23.12 8.15 33.94
N THR A 156 -24.10 8.97 33.59
CA THR A 156 -23.94 9.99 32.54
C THR A 156 -23.07 11.14 33.07
N PRO A 157 -21.93 11.42 32.45
CA PRO A 157 -21.08 12.53 32.87
C PRO A 157 -21.60 13.88 32.38
N ALA A 158 -20.84 14.96 32.62
CA ALA A 158 -21.22 16.32 32.22
C ALA A 158 -21.49 16.44 30.72
N PRO A 159 -22.42 17.29 30.27
CA PRO A 159 -22.64 17.52 28.85
C PRO A 159 -21.39 18.03 28.16
N GLY A 160 -21.14 17.52 26.94
CA GLY A 160 -20.00 17.92 26.13
C GLY A 160 -19.61 16.89 25.08
N SER A 161 -18.55 17.17 24.36
CA SER A 161 -17.96 16.22 23.38
C SER A 161 -16.95 15.32 24.09
N TYR A 162 -17.08 14.03 23.88
CA TYR A 162 -16.17 12.99 24.37
C TYR A 162 -15.48 12.34 23.19
N ALA A 163 -14.15 12.24 23.25
CA ALA A 163 -13.35 11.66 22.19
C ALA A 163 -12.19 10.83 22.73
N ASP A 164 -11.75 9.87 21.95
CA ASP A 164 -10.53 9.11 22.16
C ASP A 164 -9.85 8.85 20.81
N THR A 165 -8.58 8.53 20.88
CA THR A 165 -7.78 8.13 19.70
C THR A 165 -7.15 6.78 19.98
N VAL A 166 -7.57 5.76 19.24
CA VAL A 166 -7.04 4.40 19.29
C VAL A 166 -6.11 4.20 18.11
N ASN A 167 -4.87 3.76 18.38
CA ASN A 167 -3.95 3.43 17.32
C ASN A 167 -4.24 2.02 16.79
N VAL A 168 -4.29 1.91 15.47
CA VAL A 168 -4.40 0.64 14.75
C VAL A 168 -3.03 0.28 14.23
N THR A 169 -2.54 -0.91 14.61
CA THR A 169 -1.25 -1.44 14.15
C THR A 169 -1.49 -2.73 13.39
N VAL A 170 -0.86 -2.85 12.20
CA VAL A 170 -0.83 -4.09 11.43
C VAL A 170 0.60 -4.61 11.44
N THR A 171 0.81 -5.80 11.97
CA THR A 171 2.09 -6.53 11.92
C THR A 171 2.02 -7.60 10.84
N PHE A 172 3.10 -7.75 10.04
CA PHE A 172 3.18 -8.67 8.90
C PHE A 172 4.61 -9.12 8.61
#